data_9649b718ce3a09b70b192862c518e878
#
_entry.id   9649b718ce3a09b70b192862c518e878
#
_cell.length_a   1.000
_cell.length_b   1.000
_cell.length_c   1.000
_cell.angle_alpha   90.00
_cell.angle_beta   90.00
_cell.angle_gamma   90.00
#
_symmetry.space_group_name_H-M   'P 1'
#
loop_
_entity.id
_entity.type
_entity.pdbx_description
1 polymer ?
#
loop_
_entity_poly.entity_id
_entity_poly.type
_entity_poly.pdbx_seq_one_letter_code
_entity_poly.pdbx_strand_id
1 'polypeptide(L)'
;MFDSASNPEFPEMLPEVSGAGLEATVPKPADEPSVPMISFGHVSMWFDEHQVLDNVSFTVNRGQTLCILGRSGVGKSVVLRILMGFLKPQVGSIRVDGEEINGLSEEGMQAIRKRVTMVFQNGALFDSLSVRENVAFPLRERGGLAEGKIDWIVAQLIGLVGAEDVADAFPASLSTGRKRAVAIARALAAQPEVVLYDEPTTMVDPIIARRLADLIQRAKDQLGFTSIVVTHDVRLAGRLADQVLFLDQGRARFYGPLKGFLDSRDPDIQQFLTLDAYILPSE
;
A
#
# COMPACT_ATOMS: atom_id res chain seq x y z
N MET A 1 10.44 -37.91 13.53
CA MET A 1 9.36 -37.34 14.35
C MET A 1 9.40 -35.85 14.05
N PHE A 2 8.73 -35.41 12.98
CA PHE A 2 8.66 -34.00 12.61
C PHE A 2 7.36 -33.45 13.16
N ASP A 3 7.48 -32.45 14.00
CA ASP A 3 6.41 -31.78 14.69
C ASP A 3 5.54 -31.03 13.67
N SER A 4 4.23 -31.18 13.79
CA SER A 4 3.24 -30.57 12.92
C SER A 4 3.18 -29.07 13.21
N ALA A 5 3.94 -28.28 12.43
CA ALA A 5 3.79 -26.85 12.40
C ALA A 5 2.35 -26.50 11.92
N SER A 6 1.61 -25.86 12.78
CA SER A 6 0.27 -25.31 12.55
C SER A 6 0.28 -24.46 11.27
N ASN A 7 -0.42 -24.94 10.25
CA ASN A 7 -0.74 -24.23 9.02
C ASN A 7 -1.54 -22.97 9.41
N PRO A 8 -1.13 -21.74 9.09
CA PRO A 8 -1.97 -20.57 9.32
C PRO A 8 -3.21 -20.72 8.46
N GLU A 9 -4.35 -20.94 9.12
CA GLU A 9 -5.64 -20.92 8.46
C GLU A 9 -5.80 -19.58 7.75
N PHE A 10 -6.05 -19.64 6.44
CA PHE A 10 -6.66 -18.50 5.75
C PHE A 10 -7.95 -18.22 6.51
N PRO A 11 -8.18 -17.03 7.05
CA PRO A 11 -9.50 -16.74 7.56
C PRO A 11 -10.48 -17.09 6.46
N GLU A 12 -11.65 -17.65 6.81
CA GLU A 12 -12.77 -17.87 5.88
C GLU A 12 -13.24 -16.50 5.37
N MET A 13 -12.47 -15.94 4.47
CA MET A 13 -12.54 -14.55 4.07
C MET A 13 -12.89 -14.46 2.60
N LEU A 14 -14.11 -14.77 2.34
CA LEU A 14 -14.98 -14.01 1.44
C LEU A 14 -16.38 -14.59 1.68
N PRO A 15 -17.31 -13.88 2.34
CA PRO A 15 -18.69 -14.34 2.42
C PRO A 15 -19.22 -14.42 0.98
N GLU A 16 -19.94 -15.52 0.70
CA GLU A 16 -20.77 -15.61 -0.51
C GLU A 16 -21.62 -14.35 -0.60
N VAL A 17 -21.64 -13.71 -1.76
CA VAL A 17 -22.51 -12.57 -2.05
C VAL A 17 -23.93 -13.09 -2.17
N SER A 18 -24.55 -13.34 -1.02
CA SER A 18 -25.99 -13.56 -0.87
C SER A 18 -26.55 -12.35 -0.11
N GLY A 19 -27.38 -11.58 -0.80
CA GLY A 19 -28.00 -10.39 -0.23
C GLY A 19 -28.92 -10.75 0.93
N ALA A 20 -28.53 -10.38 2.14
CA ALA A 20 -29.43 -10.15 3.28
C ALA A 20 -28.63 -9.48 4.43
N GLY A 21 -29.06 -8.27 4.83
CA GLY A 21 -28.98 -7.79 6.21
C GLY A 21 -27.59 -7.44 6.75
N LEU A 22 -27.11 -6.22 6.50
CA LEU A 22 -26.05 -5.58 7.28
C LEU A 22 -26.58 -5.23 8.68
N GLU A 23 -26.26 -6.03 9.68
CA GLU A 23 -26.24 -5.55 11.05
C GLU A 23 -24.96 -4.74 11.27
N ALA A 24 -25.13 -3.46 11.55
CA ALA A 24 -24.05 -2.55 11.87
C ALA A 24 -23.36 -2.99 13.17
N THR A 25 -22.13 -3.48 13.08
CA THR A 25 -21.29 -3.69 14.25
C THR A 25 -20.88 -2.34 14.83
N VAL A 26 -21.35 -2.04 16.02
CA VAL A 26 -20.99 -0.88 16.84
C VAL A 26 -19.46 -0.86 17.02
N PRO A 27 -18.77 0.27 16.79
CA PRO A 27 -17.34 0.35 17.02
C PRO A 27 -17.03 0.16 18.50
N LYS A 28 -16.09 -0.76 18.80
CA LYS A 28 -15.57 -1.01 20.15
C LYS A 28 -14.90 0.28 20.66
N PRO A 29 -15.12 0.70 21.92
CA PRO A 29 -14.53 1.92 22.45
C PRO A 29 -13.00 1.84 22.43
N ALA A 30 -12.39 2.97 22.07
CA ALA A 30 -10.96 3.17 22.10
C ALA A 30 -10.48 3.24 23.55
N ASP A 31 -9.87 2.15 24.04
CA ASP A 31 -9.14 2.14 25.32
C ASP A 31 -8.02 1.12 25.25
N GLU A 32 -6.87 1.62 24.91
CA GLU A 32 -5.47 1.39 25.25
C GLU A 32 -4.63 1.98 24.08
N PRO A 33 -3.47 2.59 24.31
CA PRO A 33 -2.63 3.09 23.21
C PRO A 33 -2.13 1.89 22.41
N SER A 34 -2.89 1.55 21.36
CA SER A 34 -2.53 0.46 20.46
C SER A 34 -1.20 0.79 19.79
N VAL A 35 -0.25 -0.15 19.82
CA VAL A 35 1.03 -0.01 19.13
C VAL A 35 0.74 0.29 17.65
N PRO A 36 1.25 1.40 17.08
CA PRO A 36 1.06 1.70 15.67
C PRO A 36 1.62 0.58 14.78
N MET A 37 0.94 0.29 13.68
CA MET A 37 1.43 -0.68 12.70
C MET A 37 2.73 -0.23 12.06
N ILE A 38 2.87 1.07 11.77
CA ILE A 38 4.09 1.68 11.26
C ILE A 38 4.42 2.89 12.12
N SER A 39 5.69 3.08 12.47
CA SER A 39 6.20 4.26 13.15
C SER A 39 7.52 4.71 12.53
N PHE A 40 7.58 5.98 12.18
CA PHE A 40 8.79 6.73 11.80
C PHE A 40 9.07 7.74 12.89
N GLY A 41 10.25 7.69 13.48
CA GLY A 41 10.69 8.61 14.54
C GLY A 41 11.95 9.36 14.11
N HIS A 42 11.83 10.66 13.83
CA HIS A 42 12.94 11.58 13.54
C HIS A 42 13.89 11.08 12.43
N VAL A 43 13.33 10.52 11.35
CA VAL A 43 14.10 9.90 10.28
C VAL A 43 14.72 10.96 9.38
N SER A 44 16.05 10.88 9.22
CA SER A 44 16.81 11.68 8.25
C SER A 44 17.64 10.77 7.35
N MET A 45 17.69 11.11 6.07
CA MET A 45 18.35 10.32 5.01
C MET A 45 19.11 11.21 4.06
N TRP A 46 20.35 10.84 3.75
CA TRP A 46 21.20 11.50 2.75
C TRP A 46 21.64 10.52 1.66
N PHE A 47 21.79 11.03 0.47
CA PHE A 47 22.56 10.41 -0.60
C PHE A 47 23.76 11.33 -0.86
N ASP A 48 24.94 10.86 -0.54
CA ASP A 48 26.16 11.65 -0.52
C ASP A 48 25.96 12.92 0.35
N GLU A 49 26.09 14.11 -0.23
CA GLU A 49 25.88 15.40 0.46
C GLU A 49 24.43 15.90 0.39
N HIS A 50 23.55 15.21 -0.38
CA HIS A 50 22.17 15.65 -0.59
C HIS A 50 21.22 15.02 0.45
N GLN A 51 20.65 15.86 1.32
CA GLN A 51 19.63 15.45 2.28
C GLN A 51 18.27 15.29 1.58
N VAL A 52 17.71 14.08 1.62
CA VAL A 52 16.44 13.74 0.96
C VAL A 52 15.30 13.67 1.96
N LEU A 53 15.57 13.25 3.20
CA LEU A 53 14.61 13.33 4.31
C LEU A 53 15.28 14.05 5.48
N ASP A 54 14.54 14.97 6.11
CA ASP A 54 15.00 15.76 7.23
C ASP A 54 13.99 15.69 8.37
N ASN A 55 14.35 14.94 9.43
CA ASN A 55 13.58 14.82 10.67
C ASN A 55 12.10 14.44 10.48
N VAL A 56 11.82 13.48 9.59
CA VAL A 56 10.45 13.04 9.28
C VAL A 56 9.94 12.11 10.38
N SER A 57 8.76 12.43 10.92
CA SER A 57 8.06 11.60 11.92
C SER A 57 6.59 11.44 11.57
N PHE A 58 6.08 10.21 11.68
CA PHE A 58 4.65 9.89 11.55
C PHE A 58 4.36 8.49 12.10
N THR A 59 3.09 8.19 12.29
CA THR A 59 2.61 6.85 12.64
C THR A 59 1.44 6.45 11.76
N VAL A 60 1.23 5.14 11.59
CA VAL A 60 0.05 4.59 10.89
C VAL A 60 -0.53 3.49 11.78
N ASN A 61 -1.77 3.62 12.19
CA ASN A 61 -2.44 2.59 12.97
C ASN A 61 -2.93 1.45 12.08
N ARG A 62 -3.20 0.29 12.69
CA ARG A 62 -3.74 -0.88 11.95
C ARG A 62 -5.02 -0.51 11.22
N GLY A 63 -5.14 -0.96 9.98
CA GLY A 63 -6.30 -0.72 9.12
C GLY A 63 -6.42 0.71 8.60
N GLN A 64 -5.53 1.65 8.95
CA GLN A 64 -5.52 3.00 8.39
C GLN A 64 -4.80 3.08 7.04
N THR A 65 -5.20 4.06 6.24
CA THR A 65 -4.47 4.50 5.06
C THR A 65 -3.80 5.84 5.32
N LEU A 66 -2.46 5.86 5.24
CA LEU A 66 -1.69 7.09 5.16
C LEU A 66 -1.39 7.42 3.70
N CYS A 67 -1.81 8.60 3.23
CA CYS A 67 -1.34 9.12 1.95
C CYS A 67 -0.17 10.08 2.16
N ILE A 68 0.96 9.78 1.52
CA ILE A 68 2.14 10.65 1.51
C ILE A 68 2.08 11.49 0.23
N LEU A 69 1.74 12.76 0.39
CA LEU A 69 1.61 13.74 -0.68
C LEU A 69 2.86 14.61 -0.81
N GLY A 70 3.07 15.18 -1.99
CA GLY A 70 4.17 16.10 -2.28
C GLY A 70 4.59 16.06 -3.73
N ARG A 71 5.38 17.04 -4.16
CA ARG A 71 5.89 17.15 -5.53
C ARG A 71 6.83 15.99 -5.88
N SER A 72 7.09 15.79 -7.18
CA SER A 72 8.07 14.79 -7.60
C SER A 72 9.47 15.12 -7.05
N GLY A 73 10.20 14.09 -6.62
CA GLY A 73 11.58 14.24 -6.11
C GLY A 73 11.72 14.64 -4.65
N VAL A 74 10.63 14.91 -3.89
CA VAL A 74 10.72 15.37 -2.48
C VAL A 74 11.02 14.26 -1.46
N GLY A 75 11.27 13.01 -1.89
CA GLY A 75 11.62 11.91 -0.98
C GLY A 75 10.49 10.91 -0.69
N LYS A 76 9.29 11.03 -1.30
CA LYS A 76 8.15 10.13 -1.02
C LYS A 76 8.48 8.64 -1.20
N SER A 77 9.00 8.23 -2.35
CA SER A 77 9.36 6.83 -2.63
C SER A 77 10.56 6.35 -1.78
N VAL A 78 11.37 7.27 -1.25
CA VAL A 78 12.46 6.95 -0.30
C VAL A 78 11.86 6.39 0.99
N VAL A 79 10.76 6.95 1.49
CA VAL A 79 10.05 6.44 2.68
C VAL A 79 9.64 4.97 2.47
N LEU A 80 9.06 4.62 1.31
CA LEU A 80 8.67 3.23 1.02
C LEU A 80 9.88 2.29 0.93
N ARG A 81 10.98 2.75 0.31
CA ARG A 81 12.22 1.95 0.20
C ARG A 81 12.88 1.71 1.55
N ILE A 82 12.79 2.67 2.46
CA ILE A 82 13.25 2.52 3.85
C ILE A 82 12.40 1.45 4.56
N LEU A 83 11.06 1.51 4.46
CA LEU A 83 10.17 0.50 5.04
C LEU A 83 10.43 -0.92 4.53
N MET A 84 10.79 -1.05 3.25
CA MET A 84 11.16 -2.33 2.65
C MET A 84 12.59 -2.76 2.99
N GLY A 85 13.37 -1.92 3.72
CA GLY A 85 14.77 -2.18 4.05
C GLY A 85 15.72 -2.12 2.85
N PHE A 86 15.28 -1.55 1.71
CA PHE A 86 16.15 -1.31 0.55
C PHE A 86 17.10 -0.13 0.77
N LEU A 87 16.72 0.77 1.69
CA LEU A 87 17.54 1.89 2.13
C LEU A 87 17.60 1.91 3.65
N LYS A 88 18.75 2.29 4.21
CA LYS A 88 18.95 2.45 5.64
C LYS A 88 19.16 3.94 5.91
N PRO A 89 18.29 4.61 6.71
CA PRO A 89 18.49 6.00 7.07
C PRO A 89 19.67 6.14 8.02
N GLN A 90 20.32 7.30 8.00
CA GLN A 90 21.45 7.58 8.87
C GLN A 90 21.01 7.98 10.29
N VAL A 91 19.79 8.52 10.43
CA VAL A 91 19.25 8.99 11.73
C VAL A 91 17.78 8.58 11.84
N GLY A 92 17.35 8.35 13.08
CA GLY A 92 15.96 8.05 13.42
C GLY A 92 15.70 6.57 13.64
N SER A 93 14.44 6.25 13.94
CA SER A 93 13.97 4.87 14.16
C SER A 93 12.76 4.56 13.29
N ILE A 94 12.70 3.32 12.78
CA ILE A 94 11.54 2.82 12.03
C ILE A 94 11.07 1.54 12.72
N ARG A 95 9.75 1.46 12.95
CA ARG A 95 9.16 0.28 13.55
C ARG A 95 7.99 -0.23 12.72
N VAL A 96 7.88 -1.54 12.63
CA VAL A 96 6.76 -2.26 12.07
C VAL A 96 6.15 -3.10 13.17
N ASP A 97 4.91 -2.81 13.57
CA ASP A 97 4.22 -3.50 14.67
C ASP A 97 5.04 -3.51 15.98
N GLY A 98 5.67 -2.37 16.30
CA GLY A 98 6.53 -2.20 17.48
C GLY A 98 7.96 -2.73 17.32
N GLU A 99 8.25 -3.59 16.34
CA GLU A 99 9.57 -4.12 16.05
C GLU A 99 10.43 -3.08 15.31
N GLU A 100 11.62 -2.77 15.84
CA GLU A 100 12.53 -1.85 15.18
C GLU A 100 13.30 -2.54 14.04
N ILE A 101 13.21 -1.95 12.82
CA ILE A 101 13.76 -2.57 11.61
C ILE A 101 15.11 -2.02 11.17
N ASN A 102 15.59 -0.92 11.73
CA ASN A 102 16.83 -0.24 11.31
C ASN A 102 18.08 -1.12 11.36
N GLY A 103 18.15 -1.96 12.39
CA GLY A 103 19.32 -2.82 12.67
C GLY A 103 19.19 -4.25 12.17
N LEU A 104 18.07 -4.61 11.52
CA LEU A 104 17.83 -5.98 11.08
C LEU A 104 18.83 -6.40 9.99
N SER A 105 19.23 -7.68 10.08
CA SER A 105 19.92 -8.38 8.99
C SER A 105 18.99 -8.61 7.80
N GLU A 106 19.53 -9.04 6.67
CA GLU A 106 18.69 -9.39 5.50
C GLU A 106 17.67 -10.50 5.85
N GLU A 107 18.05 -11.46 6.66
CA GLU A 107 17.17 -12.53 7.14
C GLU A 107 16.02 -11.96 8.00
N GLY A 108 16.30 -11.03 8.92
CA GLY A 108 15.28 -10.31 9.70
C GLY A 108 14.35 -9.50 8.80
N MET A 109 14.90 -8.82 7.78
CA MET A 109 14.10 -8.08 6.81
C MET A 109 13.22 -8.98 5.93
N GLN A 110 13.59 -10.22 5.67
CA GLN A 110 12.70 -11.17 4.97
C GLN A 110 11.42 -11.44 5.78
N ALA A 111 11.51 -11.53 7.10
CA ALA A 111 10.34 -11.69 7.97
C ALA A 111 9.41 -10.46 7.87
N ILE A 112 9.96 -9.25 7.85
CA ILE A 112 9.20 -8.01 7.63
C ILE A 112 8.55 -7.99 6.24
N ARG A 113 9.27 -8.35 5.16
CA ARG A 113 8.76 -8.37 3.78
C ARG A 113 7.66 -9.41 3.54
N LYS A 114 7.50 -10.42 4.41
CA LYS A 114 6.34 -11.33 4.39
C LYS A 114 5.05 -10.64 4.87
N ARG A 115 5.18 -9.60 5.70
CA ARG A 115 4.07 -8.83 6.29
C ARG A 115 3.82 -7.51 5.58
N VAL A 116 4.84 -6.96 4.92
CA VAL A 116 4.81 -5.67 4.21
C VAL A 116 5.09 -5.91 2.73
N THR A 117 4.13 -5.60 1.87
CA THR A 117 4.26 -5.79 0.41
C THR A 117 4.21 -4.46 -0.31
N MET A 118 4.89 -4.36 -1.45
CA MET A 118 4.94 -3.13 -2.25
C MET A 118 4.38 -3.34 -3.65
N VAL A 119 3.48 -2.44 -4.05
CA VAL A 119 2.98 -2.28 -5.43
C VAL A 119 3.77 -1.14 -6.07
N PHE A 120 4.62 -1.46 -7.04
CA PHE A 120 5.46 -0.50 -7.74
C PHE A 120 4.68 0.27 -8.81
N GLN A 121 5.15 1.47 -9.15
CA GLN A 121 4.57 2.37 -10.13
C GLN A 121 4.32 1.74 -11.51
N ASN A 122 5.18 0.85 -11.97
CA ASN A 122 5.05 0.13 -13.25
C ASN A 122 4.38 -1.25 -13.12
N GLY A 123 3.93 -1.63 -11.91
CA GLY A 123 3.36 -2.93 -11.59
C GLY A 123 4.39 -4.04 -11.39
N ALA A 124 5.57 -3.95 -11.98
CA ALA A 124 6.69 -4.91 -11.89
C ALA A 124 6.27 -6.39 -12.02
N LEU A 125 5.36 -6.71 -12.95
CA LEU A 125 4.95 -8.07 -13.24
C LEU A 125 6.09 -8.83 -13.93
N PHE A 126 6.13 -10.15 -13.72
CA PHE A 126 7.01 -11.05 -14.45
C PHE A 126 6.48 -11.23 -15.86
N ASP A 127 7.19 -10.73 -16.87
CA ASP A 127 6.77 -10.76 -18.26
C ASP A 127 6.67 -12.18 -18.84
N SER A 128 7.41 -13.12 -18.26
CA SER A 128 7.41 -14.54 -18.64
C SER A 128 6.30 -15.37 -18.01
N LEU A 129 5.51 -14.79 -17.13
CA LEU A 129 4.40 -15.44 -16.43
C LEU A 129 3.06 -14.85 -16.89
N SER A 130 2.04 -15.70 -17.03
CA SER A 130 0.65 -15.26 -17.24
C SER A 130 0.14 -14.45 -16.04
N VAL A 131 -1.02 -13.81 -16.17
CA VAL A 131 -1.70 -13.12 -15.05
C VAL A 131 -1.91 -14.06 -13.88
N ARG A 132 -2.45 -15.25 -14.13
CA ARG A 132 -2.68 -16.30 -13.13
C ARG A 132 -1.40 -16.69 -12.41
N GLU A 133 -0.33 -16.93 -13.15
CA GLU A 133 0.97 -17.31 -12.61
C GLU A 133 1.63 -16.16 -11.82
N ASN A 134 1.50 -14.91 -12.28
CA ASN A 134 1.95 -13.75 -11.51
C ASN A 134 1.28 -13.67 -10.14
N VAL A 135 -0.05 -13.88 -10.08
CA VAL A 135 -0.80 -13.85 -8.81
C VAL A 135 -0.49 -15.08 -7.95
N ALA A 136 -0.28 -16.25 -8.55
CA ALA A 136 0.09 -17.48 -7.84
C ALA A 136 1.51 -17.46 -7.28
N PHE A 137 2.41 -16.67 -7.87
CA PHE A 137 3.83 -16.69 -7.55
C PHE A 137 4.14 -16.53 -6.06
N PRO A 138 3.62 -15.53 -5.33
CA PRO A 138 3.91 -15.37 -3.89
C PRO A 138 3.42 -16.54 -3.04
N LEU A 139 2.32 -17.18 -3.44
CA LEU A 139 1.75 -18.33 -2.73
C LEU A 139 2.65 -19.57 -2.89
N ARG A 140 3.17 -19.80 -4.10
CA ARG A 140 4.08 -20.91 -4.41
C ARG A 140 5.44 -20.71 -3.76
N GLU A 141 5.97 -19.48 -3.77
CA GLU A 141 7.23 -19.13 -3.13
C GLU A 141 7.17 -19.36 -1.61
N ARG A 142 6.04 -18.96 -0.99
CA ARG A 142 5.83 -19.19 0.45
C ARG A 142 5.77 -20.67 0.81
N GLY A 143 5.26 -21.51 -0.11
CA GLY A 143 5.09 -22.93 0.10
C GLY A 143 3.97 -23.29 1.08
N GLY A 144 3.78 -24.60 1.30
CA GLY A 144 2.84 -25.11 2.32
C GLY A 144 1.37 -25.18 1.88
N LEU A 145 1.00 -24.69 0.69
CA LEU A 145 -0.35 -24.77 0.15
C LEU A 145 -0.43 -25.81 -0.98
N ALA A 146 -1.51 -26.59 -1.01
CA ALA A 146 -1.82 -27.46 -2.14
C ALA A 146 -2.22 -26.62 -3.37
N GLU A 147 -1.87 -27.06 -4.60
CA GLU A 147 -2.16 -26.33 -5.84
C GLU A 147 -3.66 -25.98 -5.98
N GLY A 148 -4.58 -26.88 -5.64
CA GLY A 148 -6.02 -26.57 -5.70
C GLY A 148 -6.44 -25.42 -4.76
N LYS A 149 -5.77 -25.22 -3.63
CA LYS A 149 -6.01 -24.06 -2.75
C LYS A 149 -5.41 -22.80 -3.35
N ILE A 150 -4.22 -22.90 -3.96
CA ILE A 150 -3.59 -21.78 -4.68
C ILE A 150 -4.49 -21.33 -5.82
N ASP A 151 -5.00 -22.25 -6.65
CA ASP A 151 -5.89 -21.95 -7.77
C ASP A 151 -7.16 -21.24 -7.31
N TRP A 152 -7.74 -21.69 -6.19
CA TRP A 152 -8.92 -21.06 -5.61
C TRP A 152 -8.63 -19.63 -5.16
N ILE A 153 -7.54 -19.38 -4.42
CA ILE A 153 -7.14 -18.04 -3.97
C ILE A 153 -6.88 -17.12 -5.16
N VAL A 154 -6.16 -17.62 -6.15
CA VAL A 154 -5.82 -16.88 -7.37
C VAL A 154 -7.08 -16.48 -8.12
N ALA A 155 -8.06 -17.38 -8.26
CA ALA A 155 -9.34 -17.08 -8.89
C ALA A 155 -10.09 -15.95 -8.16
N GLN A 156 -10.13 -16.00 -6.81
CA GLN A 156 -10.75 -14.93 -6.00
C GLN A 156 -10.07 -13.57 -6.19
N LEU A 157 -8.73 -13.54 -6.16
CA LEU A 157 -7.98 -12.30 -6.32
C LEU A 157 -8.08 -11.73 -7.74
N ILE A 158 -8.09 -12.58 -8.77
CA ILE A 158 -8.31 -12.17 -10.16
C ILE A 158 -9.72 -11.60 -10.31
N GLY A 159 -10.74 -12.21 -9.70
CA GLY A 159 -12.11 -11.69 -9.66
C GLY A 159 -12.21 -10.36 -8.93
N LEU A 160 -11.53 -10.20 -7.78
CA LEU A 160 -11.49 -8.93 -7.02
C LEU A 160 -11.00 -7.77 -7.89
N VAL A 161 -10.00 -8.00 -8.74
CA VAL A 161 -9.40 -6.97 -9.61
C VAL A 161 -10.03 -6.88 -11.00
N GLY A 162 -11.03 -7.73 -11.32
CA GLY A 162 -11.75 -7.72 -12.60
C GLY A 162 -10.85 -8.09 -13.78
N ALA A 163 -10.04 -9.15 -13.63
CA ALA A 163 -9.06 -9.59 -14.63
C ALA A 163 -9.32 -11.04 -15.12
N GLU A 164 -10.54 -11.58 -14.94
CA GLU A 164 -10.90 -12.96 -15.26
C GLU A 164 -10.74 -13.27 -16.75
N ASP A 165 -11.12 -12.31 -17.60
CA ASP A 165 -11.05 -12.43 -19.07
C ASP A 165 -9.61 -12.43 -19.62
N VAL A 166 -8.63 -12.10 -18.80
CA VAL A 166 -7.19 -12.05 -19.16
C VAL A 166 -6.33 -12.93 -18.25
N ALA A 167 -6.93 -13.86 -17.50
CA ALA A 167 -6.20 -14.68 -16.52
C ALA A 167 -5.02 -15.46 -17.12
N ASP A 168 -5.14 -15.91 -18.37
CA ASP A 168 -4.12 -16.69 -19.08
C ASP A 168 -3.27 -15.82 -20.03
N ALA A 169 -3.53 -14.50 -20.07
CA ALA A 169 -2.76 -13.56 -20.88
C ALA A 169 -1.41 -13.20 -20.23
N PHE A 170 -0.44 -12.79 -21.04
CA PHE A 170 0.85 -12.30 -20.56
C PHE A 170 0.82 -10.77 -20.36
N PRO A 171 1.64 -10.22 -19.43
CA PRO A 171 1.67 -8.79 -19.16
C PRO A 171 1.84 -7.91 -20.40
N ALA A 172 2.61 -8.35 -21.40
CA ALA A 172 2.85 -7.59 -22.63
C ALA A 172 1.56 -7.22 -23.38
N SER A 173 0.51 -8.04 -23.29
CA SER A 173 -0.79 -7.81 -23.94
C SER A 173 -1.78 -6.96 -23.12
N LEU A 174 -1.44 -6.63 -21.87
CA LEU A 174 -2.32 -5.89 -20.98
C LEU A 174 -2.17 -4.38 -21.11
N SER A 175 -3.29 -3.65 -20.97
CA SER A 175 -3.24 -2.21 -20.75
C SER A 175 -2.56 -1.85 -19.43
N THR A 176 -2.05 -0.62 -19.31
CA THR A 176 -1.39 -0.13 -18.07
C THR A 176 -2.29 -0.28 -16.84
N GLY A 177 -3.59 0.03 -16.96
CA GLY A 177 -4.55 -0.13 -15.86
C GLY A 177 -4.71 -1.58 -15.42
N ARG A 178 -4.79 -2.53 -16.37
CA ARG A 178 -4.87 -3.96 -16.07
C ARG A 178 -3.58 -4.49 -15.45
N LYS A 179 -2.41 -4.08 -15.93
CA LYS A 179 -1.12 -4.43 -15.29
C LYS A 179 -1.09 -4.03 -13.82
N ARG A 180 -1.59 -2.84 -13.49
CA ARG A 180 -1.65 -2.35 -12.10
C ARG A 180 -2.66 -3.11 -11.26
N ALA A 181 -3.83 -3.41 -11.79
CA ALA A 181 -4.83 -4.23 -11.11
C ALA A 181 -4.27 -5.63 -10.79
N VAL A 182 -3.60 -6.27 -11.74
CA VAL A 182 -2.93 -7.58 -11.53
C VAL A 182 -1.77 -7.47 -10.52
N ALA A 183 -1.01 -6.38 -10.54
CA ALA A 183 0.06 -6.15 -9.55
C ALA A 183 -0.50 -6.02 -8.12
N ILE A 184 -1.67 -5.39 -7.96
CA ILE A 184 -2.41 -5.34 -6.70
C ILE A 184 -2.82 -6.76 -6.28
N ALA A 185 -3.44 -7.55 -7.17
CA ALA A 185 -3.82 -8.93 -6.89
C ALA A 185 -2.62 -9.78 -6.43
N ARG A 186 -1.48 -9.67 -7.12
CA ARG A 186 -0.24 -10.35 -6.74
C ARG A 186 0.25 -9.93 -5.35
N ALA A 187 0.21 -8.63 -5.04
CA ALA A 187 0.62 -8.12 -3.74
C ALA A 187 -0.28 -8.67 -2.62
N LEU A 188 -1.60 -8.74 -2.85
CA LEU A 188 -2.58 -9.27 -1.90
C LEU A 188 -2.47 -10.79 -1.71
N ALA A 189 -1.99 -11.52 -2.73
CA ALA A 189 -1.74 -12.97 -2.62
C ALA A 189 -0.74 -13.32 -1.52
N ALA A 190 0.20 -12.43 -1.22
CA ALA A 190 1.14 -12.60 -0.11
C ALA A 190 0.47 -12.50 1.28
N GLN A 191 -0.82 -12.14 1.36
CA GLN A 191 -1.56 -11.88 2.61
C GLN A 191 -0.85 -10.87 3.53
N PRO A 192 -0.56 -9.68 3.04
CA PRO A 192 0.19 -8.69 3.80
C PRO A 192 -0.66 -8.05 4.90
N GLU A 193 -0.02 -7.65 6.00
CA GLU A 193 -0.61 -6.76 7.01
C GLU A 193 -0.52 -5.29 6.57
N VAL A 194 0.48 -4.96 5.73
CA VAL A 194 0.70 -3.61 5.18
C VAL A 194 0.93 -3.69 3.68
N VAL A 195 0.22 -2.85 2.93
CA VAL A 195 0.43 -2.66 1.49
C VAL A 195 0.95 -1.26 1.21
N LEU A 196 2.11 -1.18 0.57
CA LEU A 196 2.74 0.06 0.14
C LEU A 196 2.45 0.27 -1.34
N TYR A 197 1.93 1.45 -1.71
CA TYR A 197 1.65 1.80 -3.10
C TYR A 197 2.55 2.98 -3.52
N ASP A 198 3.38 2.78 -4.55
CA ASP A 198 4.21 3.82 -5.13
C ASP A 198 3.55 4.35 -6.40
N GLU A 199 2.95 5.53 -6.33
CA GLU A 199 2.28 6.24 -7.44
C GLU A 199 1.32 5.33 -8.25
N PRO A 200 0.30 4.71 -7.62
CA PRO A 200 -0.51 3.66 -8.26
C PRO A 200 -1.36 4.15 -9.43
N THR A 201 -1.63 5.44 -9.55
CA THR A 201 -2.48 6.04 -10.60
C THR A 201 -1.71 6.91 -11.60
N THR A 202 -0.40 7.07 -11.44
CA THR A 202 0.42 7.91 -12.35
C THR A 202 0.45 7.34 -13.78
N MET A 203 0.31 8.18 -14.79
CA MET A 203 0.32 7.82 -16.21
C MET A 203 -0.82 6.87 -16.64
N VAL A 204 -1.95 6.90 -15.96
CA VAL A 204 -3.19 6.25 -16.41
C VAL A 204 -4.27 7.28 -16.66
N ASP A 205 -5.22 6.92 -17.50
CA ASP A 205 -6.42 7.70 -17.76
C ASP A 205 -7.19 7.99 -16.46
N PRO A 206 -7.78 9.18 -16.27
CA PRO A 206 -8.54 9.55 -15.06
C PRO A 206 -9.66 8.55 -14.68
N ILE A 207 -10.34 7.95 -15.65
CA ILE A 207 -11.38 6.95 -15.39
C ILE A 207 -10.74 5.68 -14.83
N ILE A 208 -9.61 5.25 -15.38
CA ILE A 208 -8.86 4.09 -14.89
C ILE A 208 -8.26 4.39 -13.51
N ALA A 209 -7.73 5.60 -13.29
CA ALA A 209 -7.22 6.03 -11.99
C ALA A 209 -8.30 5.91 -10.90
N ARG A 210 -9.53 6.38 -11.21
CA ARG A 210 -10.68 6.23 -10.32
C ARG A 210 -11.01 4.77 -10.02
N ARG A 211 -11.05 3.90 -11.05
CA ARG A 211 -11.30 2.47 -10.87
C ARG A 211 -10.23 1.79 -10.00
N LEU A 212 -8.95 2.17 -10.16
CA LEU A 212 -7.86 1.66 -9.33
C LEU A 212 -8.00 2.13 -7.87
N ALA A 213 -8.39 3.39 -7.64
CA ALA A 213 -8.67 3.88 -6.30
C ALA A 213 -9.83 3.11 -5.64
N ASP A 214 -10.94 2.92 -6.37
CA ASP A 214 -12.09 2.15 -5.90
C ASP A 214 -11.72 0.66 -5.64
N LEU A 215 -10.81 0.09 -6.43
CA LEU A 215 -10.28 -1.26 -6.22
C LEU A 215 -9.45 -1.33 -4.93
N ILE A 216 -8.51 -0.40 -4.72
CA ILE A 216 -7.67 -0.33 -3.52
C ILE A 216 -8.55 -0.20 -2.27
N GLN A 217 -9.56 0.68 -2.31
CA GLN A 217 -10.48 0.87 -1.18
C GLN A 217 -11.27 -0.41 -0.89
N ARG A 218 -11.89 -1.02 -1.90
CA ARG A 218 -12.63 -2.29 -1.71
C ARG A 218 -11.76 -3.41 -1.17
N ALA A 219 -10.53 -3.55 -1.70
CA ALA A 219 -9.60 -4.56 -1.21
C ALA A 219 -9.25 -4.32 0.27
N LYS A 220 -9.01 -3.07 0.66
CA LYS A 220 -8.79 -2.70 2.06
C LYS A 220 -9.98 -3.02 2.94
N ASP A 221 -11.20 -2.65 2.52
CA ASP A 221 -12.43 -2.87 3.29
C ASP A 221 -12.71 -4.38 3.50
N GLN A 222 -12.40 -5.21 2.52
CA GLN A 222 -12.60 -6.65 2.58
C GLN A 222 -11.51 -7.40 3.35
N LEU A 223 -10.25 -6.96 3.25
CA LEU A 223 -9.09 -7.69 3.77
C LEU A 223 -8.49 -7.06 5.03
N GLY A 224 -8.85 -5.82 5.37
CA GLY A 224 -8.50 -5.18 6.63
C GLY A 224 -7.03 -4.77 6.80
N PHE A 225 -6.23 -4.72 5.72
CA PHE A 225 -4.81 -4.36 5.79
C PHE A 225 -4.58 -2.86 6.00
N THR A 226 -3.41 -2.51 6.51
CA THR A 226 -2.92 -1.13 6.61
C THR A 226 -2.31 -0.69 5.29
N SER A 227 -2.44 0.58 4.90
CA SER A 227 -1.91 1.07 3.64
C SER A 227 -1.05 2.31 3.80
N ILE A 228 0.03 2.40 3.00
CA ILE A 228 0.73 3.66 2.74
C ILE A 228 0.71 3.90 1.23
N VAL A 229 0.16 5.02 0.80
CA VAL A 229 0.03 5.41 -0.60
C VAL A 229 0.88 6.65 -0.85
N VAL A 230 1.93 6.51 -1.63
CA VAL A 230 2.72 7.65 -2.12
C VAL A 230 2.10 8.14 -3.41
N THR A 231 1.77 9.42 -3.47
CA THR A 231 1.20 10.03 -4.67
C THR A 231 1.37 11.55 -4.68
N HIS A 232 1.18 12.17 -5.84
CA HIS A 232 0.99 13.62 -5.99
C HIS A 232 -0.47 13.97 -6.29
N ASP A 233 -1.35 12.97 -6.46
CA ASP A 233 -2.76 13.14 -6.81
C ASP A 233 -3.63 13.31 -5.55
N VAL A 234 -4.11 14.54 -5.31
CA VAL A 234 -5.00 14.88 -4.18
C VAL A 234 -6.35 14.16 -4.28
N ARG A 235 -6.83 13.84 -5.49
CA ARG A 235 -8.10 13.11 -5.68
C ARG A 235 -7.97 11.67 -5.22
N LEU A 236 -6.84 11.03 -5.50
CA LEU A 236 -6.54 9.69 -4.97
C LEU A 236 -6.49 9.73 -3.44
N ALA A 237 -5.78 10.70 -2.87
CA ALA A 237 -5.75 10.87 -1.42
C ALA A 237 -7.15 11.15 -0.85
N GLY A 238 -7.96 11.96 -1.52
CA GLY A 238 -9.35 12.25 -1.15
C GLY A 238 -10.26 11.02 -1.06
N ARG A 239 -9.90 9.93 -1.76
CA ARG A 239 -10.66 8.67 -1.75
C ARG A 239 -10.15 7.66 -0.73
N LEU A 240 -8.84 7.65 -0.47
CA LEU A 240 -8.19 6.58 0.27
C LEU A 240 -7.73 7.00 1.67
N ALA A 241 -7.38 8.29 1.89
CA ALA A 241 -6.65 8.70 3.06
C ALA A 241 -7.52 8.83 4.31
N ASP A 242 -7.13 8.13 5.38
CA ASP A 242 -7.51 8.45 6.75
C ASP A 242 -6.62 9.58 7.29
N GLN A 243 -5.32 9.51 6.96
CA GLN A 243 -4.28 10.48 7.34
C GLN A 243 -3.48 10.92 6.12
N VAL A 244 -2.99 12.14 6.16
CA VAL A 244 -2.09 12.71 5.14
C VAL A 244 -0.79 13.12 5.79
N LEU A 245 0.33 12.75 5.16
CA LEU A 245 1.64 13.32 5.38
C LEU A 245 2.01 14.14 4.14
N PHE A 246 2.14 15.46 4.28
CA PHE A 246 2.64 16.29 3.19
C PHE A 246 4.12 16.52 3.33
N LEU A 247 4.89 16.01 2.37
CA LEU A 247 6.33 16.21 2.27
C LEU A 247 6.65 17.35 1.31
N ASP A 248 7.44 18.29 1.79
CA ASP A 248 8.04 19.33 0.98
C ASP A 248 9.50 19.53 1.37
N GLN A 249 10.39 19.59 0.38
CA GLN A 249 11.84 19.70 0.58
C GLN A 249 12.41 18.71 1.62
N GLY A 250 11.95 17.47 1.59
CA GLY A 250 12.39 16.42 2.52
C GLY A 250 11.82 16.50 3.93
N ARG A 251 10.98 17.48 4.25
CA ARG A 251 10.39 17.70 5.58
C ARG A 251 8.91 17.41 5.62
N ALA A 252 8.41 16.93 6.74
CA ALA A 252 7.00 16.82 7.02
C ALA A 252 6.42 18.21 7.34
N ARG A 253 5.74 18.83 6.37
CA ARG A 253 5.08 20.15 6.55
C ARG A 253 3.70 19.99 7.17
N PHE A 254 3.06 18.86 6.98
CA PHE A 254 1.78 18.52 7.58
C PHE A 254 1.73 17.02 7.85
N TYR A 255 1.14 16.66 9.00
CA TYR A 255 0.73 15.30 9.31
C TYR A 255 -0.57 15.37 10.12
N GLY A 256 -1.62 14.72 9.62
CA GLY A 256 -2.94 14.74 10.26
C GLY A 256 -4.06 14.22 9.36
N PRO A 257 -5.31 14.31 9.81
CA PRO A 257 -6.48 13.87 9.04
C PRO A 257 -6.59 14.61 7.69
N LEU A 258 -7.11 13.92 6.65
CA LEU A 258 -7.32 14.50 5.32
C LEU A 258 -8.05 15.85 5.37
N LYS A 259 -9.11 15.97 6.18
CA LYS A 259 -9.85 17.21 6.32
C LYS A 259 -8.95 18.37 6.75
N GLY A 260 -8.08 18.15 7.75
CA GLY A 260 -7.15 19.18 8.21
C GLY A 260 -6.15 19.61 7.14
N PHE A 261 -5.75 18.70 6.24
CA PHE A 261 -4.90 19.01 5.09
C PHE A 261 -5.63 19.89 4.07
N LEU A 262 -6.86 19.53 3.70
CA LEU A 262 -7.67 20.27 2.73
C LEU A 262 -8.06 21.68 3.25
N ASP A 263 -8.29 21.82 4.55
CA ASP A 263 -8.65 23.10 5.22
C ASP A 263 -7.42 23.92 5.61
N SER A 264 -6.20 23.43 5.33
CA SER A 264 -4.95 24.11 5.72
C SER A 264 -4.81 25.47 5.06
N ARG A 265 -4.32 26.46 5.84
CA ARG A 265 -3.98 27.81 5.36
C ARG A 265 -2.50 28.00 5.07
N ASP A 266 -1.70 26.92 5.19
CA ASP A 266 -0.27 26.96 4.85
C ASP A 266 -0.11 27.28 3.35
N PRO A 267 0.69 28.31 2.98
CA PRO A 267 0.82 28.74 1.58
C PRO A 267 1.36 27.64 0.66
N ASP A 268 2.27 26.79 1.14
CA ASP A 268 2.88 25.72 0.35
C ASP A 268 1.84 24.62 0.06
N ILE A 269 1.00 24.29 1.06
CA ILE A 269 -0.11 23.36 0.90
C ILE A 269 -1.16 23.93 -0.06
N GLN A 270 -1.54 25.20 0.10
CA GLN A 270 -2.50 25.86 -0.78
C GLN A 270 -1.99 25.91 -2.23
N GLN A 271 -0.71 26.20 -2.43
CA GLN A 271 -0.11 26.15 -3.75
C GLN A 271 -0.16 24.73 -4.35
N PHE A 272 0.12 23.70 -3.55
CA PHE A 272 0.05 22.31 -3.99
C PHE A 272 -1.38 21.92 -4.38
N LEU A 273 -2.38 22.24 -3.55
CA LEU A 273 -3.80 21.97 -3.81
C LEU A 273 -4.31 22.71 -5.07
N THR A 274 -3.86 23.95 -5.27
CA THR A 274 -4.26 24.77 -6.44
C THR A 274 -3.70 24.18 -7.73
N LEU A 275 -2.45 23.71 -7.75
CA LEU A 275 -1.84 23.09 -8.93
C LEU A 275 -2.58 21.81 -9.35
N ASP A 276 -3.06 21.02 -8.40
CA ASP A 276 -3.84 19.82 -8.68
C ASP A 276 -5.30 20.18 -9.11
N ALA A 277 -5.86 21.27 -8.58
CA ALA A 277 -7.18 21.76 -8.96
C ALA A 277 -7.23 22.33 -10.39
N TYR A 278 -6.15 22.90 -10.92
CA TYR A 278 -6.08 23.35 -12.33
C TYR A 278 -6.18 22.20 -13.34
N ILE A 279 -6.00 20.97 -12.90
CA ILE A 279 -6.20 19.77 -13.73
C ILE A 279 -7.68 19.32 -13.68
N LEU A 280 -8.53 19.98 -12.87
CA LEU A 280 -9.97 19.73 -12.81
C LEU A 280 -10.70 20.60 -13.83
N PRO A 281 -11.49 20.05 -14.78
CA PRO A 281 -12.56 20.82 -15.39
C PRO A 281 -13.53 21.20 -14.26
N SER A 282 -13.77 22.50 -14.09
CA SER A 282 -14.93 22.98 -13.32
C SER A 282 -16.18 22.29 -13.87
N GLU A 283 -16.91 21.57 -13.01
CA GLU A 283 -18.26 21.09 -13.31
C GLU A 283 -19.18 22.22 -13.73
#